data_28c7786162892d4bd01d5cd8ad4a31fc
#
_entry.id   28c7786162892d4bd01d5cd8ad4a31fc
#
_cell.length_a   1.000
_cell.length_b   1.000
_cell.length_c   1.000
_cell.angle_alpha   90.00
_cell.angle_beta   90.00
_cell.angle_gamma   90.00
#
_symmetry.space_group_name_H-M   'P 1'
#
loop_
_entity.id
_entity.type
_entity.pdbx_description
1 polymer ?
#
loop_
_entity_poly.entity_id
_entity_poly.type
_entity_poly.pdbx_seq_one_letter_code
_entity_poly.pdbx_strand_id
1 'polypeptide(L)'
;MINLYGKNEPNFKHNKYVLNEAIKCEIAEEINNGYHINLEYPLHDRKNLSNLFVPGEVVKVPSWDDREPQLFVIRRFKPSLNNSINVYAQHIFFAKMDGNVVLDTNIQGKTRKQAIQQIFNNTINTHKFNIGNKDKSTDTNNLRIVRYSVLDALVGSKDNTIKNRYGGELVPDNFTVDFVDRRGKDTGIKVTYAKNITGAEATFEDIDLITEVIPVGSNGLMLPEKSIKASNFDDNNPYTRVIEFSNIGVVEQQKDNDGNITNEDEVCTEQQAIEKLRKACLDKFNIEHVNEINFNLNLNFIELCDCINFEGNDYSDINSRVAMGDTIDVNIKPFGVIQKGRIFKLTRDAITGRLISCEIGYKRGNLADTINKANDKIEETKDELSKKNNNLKVTMEKRDEAIELSVKNEAKARVTAIEILDGKIEEKVSEDDFSTYREQTAKVIREKVSEGDFSALVEKNAKSVLIAIKNETEMNVIFDSEGQTIKNGALIVKDSKGNTIMRFNKDGTVGVQDIEVIKRDKYSALYRTLSNMDELWFRDVGIDHLVIENDAFYIKDDDFGKGYDLKHFIRMVLKDEGLI
;
A
#
# COMPACT_ATOMS: atom_id res chain seq x y z
N MET A 1 6.10 -0.18 -28.53
CA MET A 1 5.23 1.03 -28.68
C MET A 1 4.13 0.97 -27.65
N ILE A 2 3.91 2.04 -26.92
CA ILE A 2 2.90 2.10 -25.84
C ILE A 2 1.63 2.74 -26.42
N ASN A 3 0.47 2.12 -26.20
CA ASN A 3 -0.80 2.59 -26.73
C ASN A 3 -1.86 2.70 -25.62
N LEU A 4 -2.70 3.73 -25.69
CA LEU A 4 -3.84 3.93 -24.80
C LEU A 4 -5.15 3.62 -25.53
N TYR A 5 -6.05 2.91 -24.87
CA TYR A 5 -7.37 2.52 -25.36
C TYR A 5 -8.45 2.88 -24.34
N GLY A 6 -9.65 3.10 -24.84
CA GLY A 6 -10.83 3.26 -23.99
C GLY A 6 -11.21 1.95 -23.27
N LYS A 7 -11.81 2.08 -22.09
CA LYS A 7 -12.29 0.93 -21.27
C LYS A 7 -13.26 -0.02 -21.98
N ASN A 8 -13.95 0.46 -23.00
CA ASN A 8 -14.94 -0.29 -23.78
C ASN A 8 -14.39 -0.77 -25.14
N GLU A 9 -13.08 -0.70 -25.35
CA GLU A 9 -12.46 -1.17 -26.58
C GLU A 9 -12.75 -2.67 -26.79
N PRO A 10 -13.38 -3.07 -27.92
CA PRO A 10 -13.76 -4.46 -28.15
C PRO A 10 -12.58 -5.37 -28.47
N ASN A 11 -11.57 -4.82 -29.15
CA ASN A 11 -10.32 -5.50 -29.48
C ASN A 11 -9.16 -4.49 -29.46
N PHE A 12 -8.03 -4.89 -28.97
CA PHE A 12 -6.84 -4.06 -28.80
C PHE A 12 -5.85 -4.22 -29.97
N LYS A 13 -6.37 -4.41 -31.20
CA LYS A 13 -5.55 -4.71 -32.40
C LYS A 13 -5.05 -3.45 -33.10
N HIS A 14 -5.80 -2.36 -33.06
CA HIS A 14 -5.45 -1.10 -33.69
C HIS A 14 -4.77 -0.14 -32.72
N ASN A 15 -3.81 0.65 -33.24
CA ASN A 15 -3.18 1.71 -32.47
C ASN A 15 -4.14 2.91 -32.36
N LYS A 16 -4.80 3.07 -31.23
CA LYS A 16 -5.77 4.17 -31.03
C LYS A 16 -5.06 5.47 -30.66
N TYR A 17 -4.37 5.48 -29.55
CA TYR A 17 -3.58 6.62 -29.09
C TYR A 17 -2.16 6.14 -28.75
N VAL A 18 -1.18 6.59 -29.51
CA VAL A 18 0.22 6.20 -29.32
C VAL A 18 0.88 7.18 -28.37
N LEU A 19 1.36 6.69 -27.23
CA LEU A 19 2.00 7.47 -26.18
C LEU A 19 3.51 7.66 -26.46
N ASN A 20 3.83 8.39 -27.55
CA ASN A 20 5.23 8.59 -27.96
C ASN A 20 6.03 9.50 -27.03
N GLU A 21 5.35 10.29 -26.18
CA GLU A 21 5.98 11.22 -25.25
C GLU A 21 6.14 10.61 -23.86
N ALA A 22 5.94 9.30 -23.71
CA ALA A 22 6.15 8.61 -22.43
C ALA A 22 7.59 8.84 -21.93
N ILE A 23 7.73 9.39 -20.75
CA ILE A 23 9.01 9.71 -20.13
C ILE A 23 9.62 8.43 -19.57
N LYS A 24 8.80 7.63 -18.91
CA LYS A 24 9.19 6.39 -18.24
C LYS A 24 8.02 5.40 -18.28
N CYS A 25 8.32 4.14 -18.49
CA CYS A 25 7.33 3.07 -18.32
C CYS A 25 8.02 1.82 -17.78
N GLU A 26 7.83 1.58 -16.51
CA GLU A 26 8.34 0.38 -15.84
C GLU A 26 7.26 -0.69 -15.82
N ILE A 27 7.60 -1.87 -16.32
CA ILE A 27 6.76 -3.06 -16.25
C ILE A 27 7.33 -3.98 -15.17
N ALA A 28 6.55 -4.27 -14.15
CA ALA A 28 6.94 -5.11 -13.03
C ALA A 28 6.01 -6.31 -12.91
N GLU A 29 6.60 -7.50 -12.87
CA GLU A 29 5.91 -8.75 -12.71
C GLU A 29 6.51 -9.52 -11.52
N GLU A 30 5.67 -10.17 -10.74
CA GLU A 30 6.05 -11.03 -9.62
C GLU A 30 5.25 -12.33 -9.67
N ILE A 31 5.94 -13.49 -9.48
CA ILE A 31 5.32 -14.80 -9.54
C ILE A 31 4.17 -14.90 -8.53
N ASN A 32 2.98 -15.28 -9.01
CA ASN A 32 1.77 -15.49 -8.21
C ASN A 32 1.30 -14.27 -7.38
N ASN A 33 1.86 -13.08 -7.60
CA ASN A 33 1.52 -11.92 -6.78
C ASN A 33 1.00 -10.73 -7.60
N GLY A 34 1.70 -10.30 -8.62
CA GLY A 34 1.27 -9.12 -9.34
C GLY A 34 1.94 -8.91 -10.69
N TYR A 35 1.26 -8.14 -11.54
CA TYR A 35 1.76 -7.70 -12.83
C TYR A 35 1.19 -6.32 -13.12
N HIS A 36 2.06 -5.29 -13.15
CA HIS A 36 1.63 -3.90 -13.27
C HIS A 36 2.66 -3.04 -13.99
N ILE A 37 2.25 -1.85 -14.37
CA ILE A 37 3.12 -0.81 -14.90
C ILE A 37 3.05 0.46 -14.06
N ASN A 38 4.19 1.15 -14.02
CA ASN A 38 4.30 2.53 -13.60
C ASN A 38 4.72 3.37 -14.82
N LEU A 39 3.81 4.17 -15.33
CA LEU A 39 4.01 5.02 -16.49
C LEU A 39 4.08 6.49 -16.05
N GLU A 40 5.12 7.19 -16.49
CA GLU A 40 5.23 8.64 -16.36
C GLU A 40 5.06 9.28 -17.73
N TYR A 41 4.13 10.23 -17.82
CA TYR A 41 3.76 10.91 -19.06
C TYR A 41 3.69 12.41 -18.84
N PRO A 42 4.05 13.26 -19.83
CA PRO A 42 3.93 14.72 -19.69
C PRO A 42 2.49 15.16 -19.41
N LEU A 43 2.31 16.11 -18.47
CA LEU A 43 0.99 16.69 -18.19
C LEU A 43 0.45 17.50 -19.36
N HIS A 44 1.35 18.17 -20.08
CA HIS A 44 1.04 18.99 -21.26
C HIS A 44 1.75 18.42 -22.48
N ASP A 45 1.26 17.29 -22.98
CA ASP A 45 1.73 16.68 -24.21
C ASP A 45 1.15 17.38 -25.44
N ARG A 46 1.82 17.26 -26.59
CA ARG A 46 1.45 17.95 -27.85
C ARG A 46 0.07 17.57 -28.38
N LYS A 47 -0.41 16.37 -28.06
CA LYS A 47 -1.67 15.81 -28.55
C LYS A 47 -2.80 15.84 -27.51
N ASN A 48 -2.53 16.40 -26.33
CA ASN A 48 -3.45 16.42 -25.18
C ASN A 48 -3.95 15.02 -24.76
N LEU A 49 -3.13 13.98 -24.95
CA LEU A 49 -3.46 12.61 -24.55
C LEU A 49 -3.43 12.45 -23.04
N SER A 50 -2.72 13.31 -22.33
CA SER A 50 -2.68 13.38 -20.88
C SER A 50 -4.07 13.45 -20.24
N ASN A 51 -5.02 14.12 -20.88
CA ASN A 51 -6.40 14.25 -20.43
C ASN A 51 -7.23 12.95 -20.55
N LEU A 52 -6.71 11.94 -21.27
CA LEU A 52 -7.38 10.66 -21.46
C LEU A 52 -7.02 9.63 -20.37
N PHE A 53 -6.07 9.93 -19.49
CA PHE A 53 -5.74 9.03 -18.39
C PHE A 53 -6.81 9.09 -17.31
N VAL A 54 -7.70 8.10 -17.33
CA VAL A 54 -8.73 7.92 -16.29
C VAL A 54 -8.77 6.46 -15.85
N PRO A 55 -9.21 6.15 -14.62
CA PRO A 55 -9.36 4.78 -14.15
C PRO A 55 -10.28 3.97 -15.07
N GLY A 56 -9.85 2.75 -15.38
CA GLY A 56 -10.58 1.83 -16.26
C GLY A 56 -10.12 1.84 -17.72
N GLU A 57 -9.45 2.89 -18.20
CA GLU A 57 -8.80 2.90 -19.52
C GLU A 57 -7.64 1.89 -19.54
N VAL A 58 -7.26 1.46 -20.75
CA VAL A 58 -6.31 0.36 -20.92
C VAL A 58 -5.05 0.84 -21.64
N VAL A 59 -3.91 0.54 -21.06
CA VAL A 59 -2.59 0.78 -21.66
C VAL A 59 -2.04 -0.55 -22.20
N LYS A 60 -1.65 -0.59 -23.47
CA LYS A 60 -0.96 -1.73 -24.10
C LYS A 60 0.53 -1.45 -24.15
N VAL A 61 1.33 -2.37 -23.60
CA VAL A 61 2.77 -2.17 -23.40
C VAL A 61 3.53 -3.41 -23.89
N PRO A 62 4.71 -3.26 -24.54
CA PRO A 62 5.57 -4.39 -24.89
C PRO A 62 5.99 -5.17 -23.64
N SER A 63 5.93 -6.50 -23.70
CA SER A 63 6.34 -7.37 -22.59
C SER A 63 7.85 -7.64 -22.56
N TRP A 64 8.50 -7.59 -23.72
CA TRP A 64 9.92 -7.91 -23.92
C TRP A 64 10.31 -9.37 -23.57
N ASP A 65 9.34 -10.25 -23.60
CA ASP A 65 9.48 -11.69 -23.54
C ASP A 65 8.72 -12.33 -24.74
N ASP A 66 8.51 -13.63 -24.73
CA ASP A 66 7.84 -14.34 -25.83
C ASP A 66 6.31 -14.06 -25.92
N ARG A 67 5.74 -13.27 -25.01
CA ARG A 67 4.32 -12.91 -25.01
C ARG A 67 4.07 -11.72 -25.94
N GLU A 68 2.86 -11.65 -26.46
CA GLU A 68 2.37 -10.45 -27.15
C GLU A 68 2.37 -9.21 -26.22
N PRO A 69 2.37 -8.00 -26.76
CA PRO A 69 2.23 -6.81 -25.93
C PRO A 69 1.05 -6.90 -24.97
N GLN A 70 1.30 -6.64 -23.70
CA GLN A 70 0.37 -6.89 -22.61
C GLN A 70 -0.54 -5.69 -22.32
N LEU A 71 -1.73 -5.97 -21.82
CA LEU A 71 -2.79 -5.01 -21.52
C LEU A 71 -2.85 -4.71 -20.03
N PHE A 72 -2.87 -3.43 -19.67
CA PHE A 72 -2.93 -2.96 -18.29
C PHE A 72 -4.08 -1.98 -18.11
N VAL A 73 -4.92 -2.20 -17.11
CA VAL A 73 -6.04 -1.33 -16.74
C VAL A 73 -5.54 -0.26 -15.78
N ILE A 74 -5.77 1.00 -16.10
CA ILE A 74 -5.43 2.12 -15.22
C ILE A 74 -6.25 2.03 -13.95
N ARG A 75 -5.57 1.96 -12.81
CA ARG A 75 -6.18 1.93 -11.48
C ARG A 75 -6.05 3.27 -10.77
N ARG A 76 -4.97 3.97 -11.04
CA ARG A 76 -4.68 5.28 -10.44
C ARG A 76 -3.84 6.12 -11.37
N PHE A 77 -4.15 7.40 -11.43
CA PHE A 77 -3.27 8.39 -12.02
C PHE A 77 -3.08 9.55 -11.04
N LYS A 78 -1.92 10.19 -11.14
CA LYS A 78 -1.49 11.20 -10.19
C LYS A 78 -0.79 12.32 -10.96
N PRO A 79 -1.49 13.40 -11.31
CA PRO A 79 -0.86 14.57 -11.90
C PRO A 79 0.06 15.23 -10.87
N SER A 80 1.20 15.72 -11.32
CA SER A 80 2.19 16.38 -10.50
C SER A 80 2.48 17.77 -11.05
N LEU A 81 2.76 18.72 -10.16
CA LEU A 81 3.21 20.07 -10.52
C LEU A 81 4.58 20.06 -11.24
N ASN A 82 5.29 18.94 -11.24
CA ASN A 82 6.52 18.75 -12.02
C ASN A 82 6.26 18.53 -13.52
N ASN A 83 5.08 18.88 -14.02
CA ASN A 83 4.65 18.72 -15.42
C ASN A 83 4.59 17.27 -15.89
N SER A 84 4.35 16.32 -15.00
CA SER A 84 4.17 14.91 -15.34
C SER A 84 2.93 14.31 -14.69
N ILE A 85 2.45 13.22 -15.27
CA ILE A 85 1.39 12.37 -14.71
C ILE A 85 2.01 10.99 -14.44
N ASN A 86 1.89 10.53 -13.21
CA ASN A 86 2.24 9.16 -12.84
C ASN A 86 0.99 8.28 -12.90
N VAL A 87 1.02 7.26 -13.74
CA VAL A 87 -0.07 6.32 -13.97
C VAL A 87 0.35 4.95 -13.46
N TYR A 88 -0.44 4.41 -12.54
CA TYR A 88 -0.35 3.01 -12.11
C TYR A 88 -1.45 2.22 -12.82
N ALA A 89 -1.06 1.19 -13.56
CA ALA A 89 -2.00 0.29 -14.21
C ALA A 89 -1.64 -1.17 -13.93
N GLN A 90 -2.66 -1.96 -13.64
CA GLN A 90 -2.55 -3.36 -13.30
C GLN A 90 -2.91 -4.21 -14.51
N HIS A 91 -2.19 -5.32 -14.73
CA HIS A 91 -2.46 -6.23 -15.85
C HIS A 91 -3.94 -6.62 -15.88
N ILE A 92 -4.50 -6.68 -17.08
CA ILE A 92 -5.95 -6.81 -17.30
C ILE A 92 -6.55 -8.03 -16.58
N PHE A 93 -5.84 -9.14 -16.51
CA PHE A 93 -6.27 -10.32 -15.78
C PHE A 93 -6.44 -10.01 -14.28
N PHE A 94 -5.41 -9.49 -13.64
CA PHE A 94 -5.45 -9.13 -12.22
C PHE A 94 -6.53 -8.08 -11.95
N ALA A 95 -6.57 -7.01 -12.75
CA ALA A 95 -7.49 -5.91 -12.56
C ALA A 95 -8.98 -6.31 -12.66
N LYS A 96 -9.29 -7.30 -13.50
CA LYS A 96 -10.68 -7.74 -13.74
C LYS A 96 -11.09 -8.92 -12.86
N MET A 97 -10.15 -9.81 -12.54
CA MET A 97 -10.44 -11.02 -11.78
C MET A 97 -10.39 -10.85 -10.27
N ASP A 98 -9.69 -9.81 -9.80
CA ASP A 98 -9.77 -9.38 -8.40
C ASP A 98 -11.20 -8.91 -8.02
N GLY A 99 -11.86 -8.21 -8.92
CA GLY A 99 -13.24 -7.74 -8.73
C GLY A 99 -14.34 -8.75 -9.13
N ASN A 100 -13.99 -9.97 -9.56
CA ASN A 100 -14.96 -11.00 -9.91
C ASN A 100 -14.94 -12.14 -8.88
N VAL A 101 -16.13 -12.53 -8.42
CA VAL A 101 -16.29 -13.41 -7.24
C VAL A 101 -16.91 -14.75 -7.64
N VAL A 102 -16.44 -15.81 -7.03
CA VAL A 102 -17.06 -17.14 -7.01
C VAL A 102 -17.79 -17.31 -5.68
N LEU A 103 -19.11 -17.48 -5.70
CA LEU A 103 -19.91 -17.59 -4.47
C LEU A 103 -19.70 -18.92 -3.74
N ASP A 104 -19.87 -20.01 -4.46
CA ASP A 104 -19.65 -21.37 -3.96
C ASP A 104 -19.41 -22.31 -5.14
N THR A 105 -18.33 -23.06 -5.09
CA THR A 105 -18.08 -24.15 -6.02
C THR A 105 -17.33 -25.28 -5.32
N ASN A 106 -17.81 -26.51 -5.54
CA ASN A 106 -17.20 -27.72 -5.03
C ASN A 106 -16.52 -28.45 -6.19
N ILE A 107 -15.22 -28.59 -6.12
CA ILE A 107 -14.36 -29.22 -7.13
C ILE A 107 -13.92 -30.55 -6.57
N GLN A 108 -14.22 -31.65 -7.28
CA GLN A 108 -13.95 -33.01 -6.86
C GLN A 108 -13.25 -33.78 -7.99
N GLY A 109 -12.12 -34.41 -7.68
CA GLY A 109 -11.37 -35.28 -8.62
C GLY A 109 -10.98 -34.60 -9.94
N LYS A 110 -10.76 -33.28 -9.94
CA LYS A 110 -10.43 -32.51 -11.14
C LYS A 110 -8.95 -32.24 -11.27
N THR A 111 -8.45 -32.22 -12.50
CA THR A 111 -7.11 -31.70 -12.75
C THR A 111 -7.06 -30.19 -12.53
N ARG A 112 -5.85 -29.63 -12.34
CA ARG A 112 -5.66 -28.19 -12.13
C ARG A 112 -6.36 -27.35 -13.20
N LYS A 113 -6.18 -27.69 -14.48
CA LYS A 113 -6.85 -27.02 -15.61
C LYS A 113 -8.38 -27.10 -15.52
N GLN A 114 -8.92 -28.28 -15.20
CA GLN A 114 -10.36 -28.47 -15.07
C GLN A 114 -10.92 -27.69 -13.86
N ALA A 115 -10.17 -27.64 -12.76
CA ALA A 115 -10.52 -26.89 -11.58
C ALA A 115 -10.61 -25.39 -11.86
N ILE A 116 -9.59 -24.84 -12.54
CA ILE A 116 -9.60 -23.42 -12.96
C ILE A 116 -10.77 -23.14 -13.92
N GLN A 117 -11.05 -24.05 -14.85
CA GLN A 117 -12.20 -23.90 -15.75
C GLN A 117 -13.52 -23.88 -14.99
N GLN A 118 -13.65 -24.70 -13.97
CA GLN A 118 -14.84 -24.70 -13.13
C GLN A 118 -14.96 -23.39 -12.32
N ILE A 119 -13.86 -22.86 -11.80
CA ILE A 119 -13.82 -21.55 -11.14
C ILE A 119 -14.32 -20.47 -12.10
N PHE A 120 -13.78 -20.40 -13.32
CA PHE A 120 -14.15 -19.40 -14.33
C PHE A 120 -15.63 -19.48 -14.73
N ASN A 121 -16.16 -20.70 -14.85
CA ASN A 121 -17.57 -20.92 -15.21
C ASN A 121 -18.54 -20.53 -14.08
N ASN A 122 -18.08 -20.45 -12.82
CA ASN A 122 -18.90 -20.15 -11.65
C ASN A 122 -18.70 -18.72 -11.12
N THR A 123 -18.16 -17.83 -11.92
CA THR A 123 -18.05 -16.41 -11.57
C THR A 123 -19.39 -15.70 -11.65
N ILE A 124 -19.63 -14.74 -10.76
CA ILE A 124 -20.87 -13.92 -10.78
C ILE A 124 -20.97 -13.13 -12.08
N ASN A 125 -19.88 -12.49 -12.49
CA ASN A 125 -19.86 -11.66 -13.69
C ASN A 125 -19.23 -12.42 -14.86
N THR A 126 -19.83 -12.30 -16.03
CA THR A 126 -19.27 -12.86 -17.27
C THR A 126 -17.94 -12.19 -17.61
N HIS A 127 -17.04 -12.94 -18.19
CA HIS A 127 -15.71 -12.47 -18.60
C HIS A 127 -15.23 -13.13 -19.90
N LYS A 128 -14.16 -12.54 -20.50
CA LYS A 128 -13.56 -13.03 -21.75
C LYS A 128 -12.29 -13.86 -21.54
N PHE A 129 -11.93 -14.17 -20.30
CA PHE A 129 -10.69 -14.90 -20.03
C PHE A 129 -10.85 -16.38 -20.31
N ASN A 130 -9.79 -16.95 -20.90
CA ASN A 130 -9.70 -18.34 -21.29
C ASN A 130 -8.46 -18.99 -20.63
N ILE A 131 -8.49 -20.30 -20.47
CA ILE A 131 -7.35 -21.07 -20.00
C ILE A 131 -6.54 -21.52 -21.19
N GLY A 132 -5.22 -21.29 -21.14
CA GLY A 132 -4.28 -21.73 -22.16
C GLY A 132 -4.02 -23.25 -22.12
N ASN A 133 -2.97 -23.66 -22.83
CA ASN A 133 -2.61 -25.06 -22.98
C ASN A 133 -1.21 -25.41 -22.46
N LYS A 134 -0.59 -24.50 -21.66
CA LYS A 134 0.76 -24.71 -21.12
C LYS A 134 0.76 -25.64 -19.90
N ASP A 135 -0.37 -25.77 -19.20
CA ASP A 135 -0.52 -26.70 -18.07
C ASP A 135 -0.43 -28.16 -18.54
N LYS A 136 0.49 -28.89 -17.96
CA LYS A 136 0.72 -30.32 -18.25
C LYS A 136 0.39 -31.23 -17.06
N SER A 137 -0.02 -30.66 -15.92
CA SER A 137 -0.34 -31.44 -14.73
C SER A 137 -1.56 -32.31 -14.96
N THR A 138 -1.43 -33.57 -14.60
CA THR A 138 -2.51 -34.58 -14.60
C THR A 138 -3.03 -34.86 -13.20
N ASP A 139 -2.40 -34.28 -12.18
CA ASP A 139 -2.76 -34.50 -10.79
C ASP A 139 -4.18 -33.99 -10.51
N THR A 140 -4.96 -34.83 -9.85
CA THR A 140 -6.32 -34.47 -9.46
C THR A 140 -6.39 -34.11 -7.98
N ASN A 141 -7.24 -33.18 -7.63
CA ASN A 141 -7.43 -32.76 -6.25
C ASN A 141 -8.87 -32.32 -5.99
N ASN A 142 -9.18 -32.13 -4.71
CA ASN A 142 -10.46 -31.66 -4.23
C ASN A 142 -10.28 -30.30 -3.56
N LEU A 143 -11.14 -29.35 -3.86
CA LEU A 143 -11.17 -28.08 -3.16
C LEU A 143 -12.57 -27.46 -3.19
N ARG A 144 -12.94 -26.73 -2.17
CA ARG A 144 -14.18 -25.98 -2.10
C ARG A 144 -13.87 -24.51 -1.95
N ILE A 145 -14.44 -23.69 -2.83
CA ILE A 145 -14.28 -22.25 -2.85
C ILE A 145 -15.61 -21.62 -2.46
N VAL A 146 -15.58 -20.77 -1.43
CA VAL A 146 -16.77 -20.07 -0.92
C VAL A 146 -16.44 -18.60 -0.75
N ARG A 147 -17.07 -17.72 -1.58
CA ARG A 147 -16.94 -16.26 -1.53
C ARG A 147 -15.50 -15.76 -1.69
N TYR A 148 -14.77 -16.33 -2.66
CA TYR A 148 -13.44 -15.85 -3.03
C TYR A 148 -13.52 -14.98 -4.29
N SER A 149 -12.64 -13.98 -4.39
CA SER A 149 -12.32 -13.42 -5.70
C SER A 149 -11.67 -14.51 -6.57
N VAL A 150 -11.71 -14.37 -7.88
CA VAL A 150 -11.05 -15.35 -8.75
C VAL A 150 -9.54 -15.38 -8.46
N LEU A 151 -8.92 -14.23 -8.21
CA LEU A 151 -7.50 -14.19 -7.85
C LEU A 151 -7.21 -14.92 -6.54
N ASP A 152 -8.02 -14.70 -5.50
CA ASP A 152 -7.88 -15.43 -4.24
C ASP A 152 -8.05 -16.94 -4.44
N ALA A 153 -9.02 -17.35 -5.28
CA ALA A 153 -9.24 -18.76 -5.58
C ALA A 153 -8.04 -19.41 -6.32
N LEU A 154 -7.32 -18.65 -7.13
CA LEU A 154 -6.16 -19.14 -7.87
C LEU A 154 -4.87 -19.10 -7.03
N VAL A 155 -4.53 -17.93 -6.50
CA VAL A 155 -3.19 -17.66 -5.92
C VAL A 155 -3.25 -17.05 -4.51
N GLY A 156 -4.43 -16.97 -3.90
CA GLY A 156 -4.60 -16.46 -2.54
C GLY A 156 -3.84 -17.26 -1.48
N SER A 157 -3.80 -16.74 -0.27
CA SER A 157 -3.09 -17.31 0.87
C SER A 157 -3.83 -18.42 1.59
N LYS A 158 -5.15 -18.53 1.38
CA LYS A 158 -6.00 -19.55 2.05
C LYS A 158 -5.70 -20.96 1.57
N ASP A 159 -5.97 -21.95 2.41
CA ASP A 159 -5.67 -23.37 2.09
C ASP A 159 -6.39 -23.87 0.85
N ASN A 160 -7.65 -23.46 0.65
CA ASN A 160 -8.47 -23.86 -0.48
C ASN A 160 -8.26 -22.96 -1.70
N THR A 161 -7.08 -22.99 -2.28
CA THR A 161 -6.73 -22.29 -3.52
C THR A 161 -6.09 -23.25 -4.51
N ILE A 162 -6.08 -22.88 -5.79
CA ILE A 162 -5.37 -23.69 -6.82
C ILE A 162 -3.89 -23.82 -6.47
N LYS A 163 -3.24 -22.70 -6.13
CA LYS A 163 -1.82 -22.70 -5.75
C LYS A 163 -1.51 -23.64 -4.59
N ASN A 164 -2.33 -23.64 -3.54
CA ASN A 164 -2.04 -24.41 -2.33
C ASN A 164 -2.43 -25.88 -2.44
N ARG A 165 -3.43 -26.22 -3.30
CA ARG A 165 -3.88 -27.60 -3.49
C ARG A 165 -3.19 -28.33 -4.63
N TYR A 166 -2.89 -27.65 -5.72
CA TYR A 166 -2.28 -28.23 -6.92
C TYR A 166 -0.83 -27.78 -7.11
N GLY A 167 -0.38 -26.75 -6.39
CA GLY A 167 0.90 -26.12 -6.67
C GLY A 167 0.88 -25.32 -7.98
N GLY A 168 2.07 -24.83 -8.36
CA GLY A 168 2.29 -24.19 -9.66
C GLY A 168 2.25 -22.68 -9.64
N GLU A 169 2.43 -22.11 -10.83
CA GLU A 169 2.65 -20.69 -11.04
C GLU A 169 1.76 -20.16 -12.16
N LEU A 170 1.16 -19.02 -11.87
CA LEU A 170 0.25 -18.31 -12.77
C LEU A 170 1.05 -17.62 -13.90
N VAL A 171 0.60 -17.79 -15.13
CA VAL A 171 1.15 -17.15 -16.33
C VAL A 171 0.04 -16.34 -16.99
N PRO A 172 -0.11 -15.06 -16.69
CA PRO A 172 -1.08 -14.20 -17.35
C PRO A 172 -0.57 -13.79 -18.73
N ASP A 173 -1.44 -13.82 -19.73
CA ASP A 173 -1.17 -13.36 -21.09
C ASP A 173 -2.45 -12.75 -21.68
N ASN A 174 -2.64 -11.46 -21.45
CA ASN A 174 -3.84 -10.71 -21.82
C ASN A 174 -5.13 -11.40 -21.34
N PHE A 175 -5.92 -11.96 -22.27
CA PHE A 175 -7.17 -12.67 -21.96
C PHE A 175 -6.99 -14.19 -21.82
N THR A 176 -5.76 -14.68 -21.90
CA THR A 176 -5.42 -16.08 -21.68
C THR A 176 -4.61 -16.20 -20.41
N VAL A 177 -4.88 -17.23 -19.63
CA VAL A 177 -4.13 -17.53 -18.44
C VAL A 177 -3.75 -19.02 -18.45
N ASP A 178 -2.50 -19.29 -18.13
CA ASP A 178 -2.00 -20.63 -17.88
C ASP A 178 -1.59 -20.76 -16.42
N PHE A 179 -1.53 -21.99 -15.96
CA PHE A 179 -0.93 -22.35 -14.70
C PHE A 179 0.09 -23.47 -14.98
N VAL A 180 1.35 -23.24 -14.66
CA VAL A 180 2.43 -24.20 -14.95
C VAL A 180 3.13 -24.62 -13.66
N ASP A 181 3.77 -25.77 -13.66
CA ASP A 181 4.46 -26.24 -12.46
C ASP A 181 5.61 -25.30 -12.07
N ARG A 182 6.32 -24.78 -13.06
CA ARG A 182 7.41 -23.81 -12.88
C ARG A 182 7.57 -22.94 -14.11
N ARG A 183 7.69 -21.63 -13.89
CA ARG A 183 8.07 -20.65 -14.93
C ARG A 183 9.59 -20.56 -15.03
N GLY A 184 10.07 -20.16 -16.21
CA GLY A 184 11.48 -19.95 -16.47
C GLY A 184 12.29 -21.24 -16.61
N LYS A 185 13.56 -21.08 -16.92
CA LYS A 185 14.54 -22.16 -17.16
C LYS A 185 15.87 -21.83 -16.50
N ASP A 186 16.76 -22.78 -16.40
CA ASP A 186 18.17 -22.52 -16.07
C ASP A 186 18.86 -21.98 -17.33
N THR A 187 19.21 -20.71 -17.29
CA THR A 187 19.75 -20.00 -18.46
C THR A 187 21.26 -20.08 -18.58
N GLY A 188 21.96 -20.41 -17.48
CA GLY A 188 23.42 -20.32 -17.39
C GLY A 188 23.96 -18.89 -17.48
N ILE A 189 23.07 -17.86 -17.45
CA ILE A 189 23.48 -16.45 -17.44
C ILE A 189 24.23 -16.17 -16.15
N LYS A 190 25.44 -15.59 -16.28
CA LYS A 190 26.30 -15.24 -15.15
C LYS A 190 26.21 -13.77 -14.83
N VAL A 191 25.82 -13.47 -13.60
CA VAL A 191 25.77 -12.13 -13.04
C VAL A 191 26.86 -11.98 -11.98
N THR A 192 27.86 -11.15 -12.28
CA THR A 192 29.09 -11.10 -11.50
C THR A 192 29.43 -9.67 -11.07
N TYR A 193 29.80 -9.53 -9.79
CA TYR A 193 30.31 -8.26 -9.24
C TYR A 193 31.54 -7.77 -10.00
N ALA A 194 31.61 -6.47 -10.18
CA ALA A 194 32.65 -5.77 -10.97
C ALA A 194 32.71 -6.16 -12.46
N LYS A 195 31.64 -6.80 -13.00
CA LYS A 195 31.49 -7.07 -14.44
C LYS A 195 30.21 -6.44 -14.99
N ASN A 196 29.07 -7.05 -14.74
CA ASN A 196 27.78 -6.61 -15.28
C ASN A 196 26.77 -6.17 -14.23
N ILE A 197 27.07 -6.31 -12.93
CA ILE A 197 26.23 -5.79 -11.86
C ILE A 197 26.43 -4.27 -11.76
N THR A 198 25.33 -3.52 -11.80
CA THR A 198 25.30 -2.06 -11.60
C THR A 198 24.78 -1.67 -10.21
N GLY A 199 24.04 -2.56 -9.55
CA GLY A 199 23.55 -2.39 -8.18
C GLY A 199 23.17 -3.74 -7.59
N ALA A 200 23.40 -3.91 -6.30
CA ALA A 200 22.99 -5.09 -5.56
C ALA A 200 22.69 -4.73 -4.10
N GLU A 201 21.58 -5.25 -3.59
CA GLU A 201 21.18 -5.17 -2.19
C GLU A 201 20.74 -6.54 -1.73
N ALA A 202 21.34 -7.04 -0.66
CA ALA A 202 21.02 -8.36 -0.11
C ALA A 202 20.42 -8.20 1.29
N THR A 203 19.31 -8.87 1.53
CA THR A 203 18.69 -9.00 2.85
C THR A 203 18.78 -10.46 3.27
N PHE A 204 19.33 -10.71 4.43
CA PHE A 204 19.42 -12.03 5.05
C PHE A 204 18.58 -12.02 6.32
N GLU A 205 17.60 -12.90 6.39
CA GLU A 205 16.64 -12.94 7.50
C GLU A 205 16.52 -14.38 8.04
N ASP A 206 16.59 -14.52 9.36
CA ASP A 206 16.36 -15.78 10.07
C ASP A 206 14.97 -15.86 10.73
N ILE A 207 14.12 -14.85 10.50
CA ILE A 207 12.80 -14.72 11.13
C ILE A 207 11.94 -15.98 10.94
N ASP A 208 12.01 -16.58 9.75
CA ASP A 208 11.27 -17.78 9.38
C ASP A 208 12.13 -19.05 9.38
N LEU A 209 13.33 -18.99 9.93
CA LEU A 209 14.21 -20.16 10.02
C LEU A 209 13.56 -21.22 10.92
N ILE A 210 13.52 -22.46 10.44
CA ILE A 210 13.01 -23.60 11.19
C ILE A 210 14.02 -24.73 11.05
N THR A 211 14.72 -25.03 12.12
CA THR A 211 15.68 -26.15 12.15
C THR A 211 15.13 -27.39 12.84
N GLU A 212 13.98 -27.27 13.51
CA GLU A 212 13.26 -28.40 14.10
C GLU A 212 11.76 -28.22 13.90
N VAL A 213 11.08 -29.24 13.39
CA VAL A 213 9.63 -29.26 13.19
C VAL A 213 9.00 -30.27 14.14
N ILE A 214 7.98 -29.84 14.88
CA ILE A 214 7.07 -30.70 15.62
C ILE A 214 5.79 -30.82 14.76
N PRO A 215 5.61 -31.90 13.99
CA PRO A 215 4.44 -32.04 13.14
C PRO A 215 3.23 -32.54 13.93
N VAL A 216 2.08 -31.94 13.67
CA VAL A 216 0.80 -32.33 14.24
C VAL A 216 -0.17 -32.64 13.09
N GLY A 217 -0.60 -33.86 12.99
CA GLY A 217 -1.61 -34.28 12.03
C GLY A 217 -3.04 -34.07 12.53
N SER A 218 -4.01 -34.47 11.71
CA SER A 218 -5.43 -34.42 12.06
C SER A 218 -5.69 -35.18 13.36
N ASN A 219 -6.64 -34.67 14.17
CA ASN A 219 -7.01 -35.22 15.48
C ASN A 219 -5.82 -35.33 16.48
N GLY A 220 -4.79 -34.50 16.31
CA GLY A 220 -3.65 -34.47 17.23
C GLY A 220 -2.65 -35.61 17.02
N LEU A 221 -2.66 -36.26 15.84
CA LEU A 221 -1.67 -37.26 15.49
C LEU A 221 -0.26 -36.68 15.56
N MET A 222 0.64 -37.35 16.28
CA MET A 222 2.03 -36.93 16.40
C MET A 222 2.98 -38.08 16.01
N LEU A 223 4.20 -37.72 15.65
CA LEU A 223 5.26 -38.71 15.45
C LEU A 223 5.71 -39.31 16.79
N PRO A 224 6.10 -40.62 16.81
CA PRO A 224 6.68 -41.22 18.01
C PRO A 224 7.94 -40.50 18.52
N GLU A 225 8.77 -40.00 17.61
CA GLU A 225 9.95 -39.17 17.87
C GLU A 225 9.65 -37.71 18.26
N LYS A 226 8.38 -37.32 18.21
CA LYS A 226 7.84 -35.98 18.52
C LYS A 226 8.26 -34.88 17.56
N SER A 227 9.52 -34.80 17.15
CA SER A 227 10.04 -33.77 16.24
C SER A 227 11.02 -34.37 15.23
N ILE A 228 11.23 -33.64 14.13
CA ILE A 228 12.27 -33.92 13.14
C ILE A 228 13.21 -32.72 13.10
N LYS A 229 14.51 -33.02 13.22
CA LYS A 229 15.57 -32.00 13.16
C LYS A 229 16.18 -31.96 11.75
N ALA A 230 16.48 -30.77 11.29
CA ALA A 230 17.20 -30.53 10.05
C ALA A 230 18.70 -30.92 10.19
N SER A 231 19.40 -31.08 9.07
CA SER A 231 20.83 -31.38 9.05
C SER A 231 21.72 -30.30 9.68
N ASN A 232 21.25 -29.07 9.70
CA ASN A 232 21.92 -27.90 10.28
C ASN A 232 21.32 -27.47 11.63
N PHE A 233 20.64 -28.36 12.32
CA PHE A 233 20.12 -28.10 13.66
C PHE A 233 21.26 -27.87 14.65
N ASP A 234 21.16 -26.82 15.44
CA ASP A 234 22.09 -26.47 16.51
C ASP A 234 21.37 -26.52 17.87
N ASP A 235 21.84 -27.38 18.76
CA ASP A 235 21.27 -27.51 20.12
C ASP A 235 21.43 -26.23 20.97
N ASN A 236 22.41 -25.38 20.64
CA ASN A 236 22.61 -24.09 21.33
C ASN A 236 21.73 -22.97 20.82
N ASN A 237 21.21 -23.09 19.58
CA ASN A 237 20.35 -22.09 18.95
C ASN A 237 19.21 -22.74 18.15
N PRO A 238 18.26 -23.41 18.84
CA PRO A 238 17.19 -24.13 18.16
C PRO A 238 16.12 -23.19 17.61
N TYR A 239 15.73 -23.38 16.36
CA TYR A 239 14.56 -22.74 15.74
C TYR A 239 13.46 -23.79 15.57
N THR A 240 12.69 -24.04 16.63
CA THR A 240 11.64 -25.05 16.69
C THR A 240 10.28 -24.45 16.37
N ARG A 241 9.49 -25.11 15.51
CA ARG A 241 8.11 -24.74 15.18
C ARG A 241 7.19 -25.94 15.21
N VAL A 242 5.96 -25.74 15.68
CA VAL A 242 4.85 -26.67 15.51
C VAL A 242 4.20 -26.39 14.17
N ILE A 243 4.09 -27.42 13.32
CA ILE A 243 3.43 -27.32 12.02
C ILE A 243 2.25 -28.29 11.98
N GLU A 244 1.07 -27.76 11.71
CA GLU A 244 -0.15 -28.54 11.58
C GLU A 244 -0.32 -29.05 10.14
N PHE A 245 -0.53 -30.36 9.99
CA PHE A 245 -0.84 -31.07 8.75
C PHE A 245 -2.27 -31.62 8.86
N SER A 246 -3.27 -30.76 8.83
CA SER A 246 -4.68 -31.10 9.05
C SER A 246 -5.25 -32.09 8.04
N ASN A 247 -4.58 -32.26 6.90
CA ASN A 247 -4.92 -33.22 5.85
C ASN A 247 -4.30 -34.62 6.04
N ILE A 248 -3.50 -34.82 7.06
CA ILE A 248 -2.83 -36.11 7.35
C ILE A 248 -3.37 -36.66 8.67
N GLY A 249 -4.05 -37.74 8.62
CA GLY A 249 -4.64 -38.39 9.80
C GLY A 249 -5.04 -39.85 9.53
N VAL A 250 -5.47 -40.49 10.57
CA VAL A 250 -6.06 -41.85 10.48
C VAL A 250 -7.46 -41.74 9.89
N VAL A 251 -7.74 -42.55 8.87
CA VAL A 251 -9.06 -42.68 8.27
C VAL A 251 -9.52 -44.11 8.41
N GLU A 252 -10.54 -44.31 9.21
CA GLU A 252 -11.12 -45.65 9.43
C GLU A 252 -12.01 -46.07 8.26
N GLN A 253 -12.15 -47.39 8.10
CA GLN A 253 -13.08 -47.97 7.13
C GLN A 253 -14.52 -47.57 7.47
N GLN A 254 -15.20 -46.98 6.50
CA GLN A 254 -16.65 -46.77 6.57
C GLN A 254 -17.37 -47.87 5.81
N LYS A 255 -18.40 -48.46 6.43
CA LYS A 255 -19.23 -49.50 5.84
C LYS A 255 -20.65 -48.99 5.66
N ASP A 256 -21.24 -49.36 4.53
CA ASP A 256 -22.68 -49.17 4.31
C ASP A 256 -23.53 -50.12 5.16
N ASN A 257 -24.85 -50.00 5.04
CA ASN A 257 -25.79 -50.86 5.77
C ASN A 257 -25.72 -52.33 5.34
N ASP A 258 -25.11 -52.62 4.19
CA ASP A 258 -24.93 -53.98 3.62
C ASP A 258 -23.53 -54.55 3.93
N GLY A 259 -22.69 -53.77 4.64
CA GLY A 259 -21.34 -54.18 5.08
C GLY A 259 -20.24 -53.93 4.07
N ASN A 260 -20.51 -53.31 2.92
CA ASN A 260 -19.48 -52.95 1.92
C ASN A 260 -18.72 -51.71 2.34
N ILE A 261 -17.42 -51.69 2.07
CA ILE A 261 -16.53 -50.55 2.35
C ILE A 261 -16.84 -49.45 1.34
N THR A 262 -17.18 -48.25 1.83
CA THR A 262 -17.55 -47.10 1.00
C THR A 262 -16.40 -46.11 0.76
N ASN A 263 -15.29 -46.27 1.49
CA ASN A 263 -14.12 -45.38 1.45
C ASN A 263 -12.78 -46.14 1.31
N GLU A 264 -12.75 -47.22 0.51
CA GLU A 264 -11.58 -48.11 0.38
C GLU A 264 -10.30 -47.35 -0.03
N ASP A 265 -10.43 -46.37 -0.93
CA ASP A 265 -9.33 -45.53 -1.39
C ASP A 265 -8.87 -44.47 -0.38
N GLU A 266 -9.66 -44.16 0.64
CA GLU A 266 -9.41 -43.16 1.65
C GLU A 266 -8.84 -43.73 2.96
N VAL A 267 -8.91 -45.04 3.15
CA VAL A 267 -8.47 -45.68 4.39
C VAL A 267 -6.98 -45.44 4.62
N CYS A 268 -6.66 -44.91 5.79
CA CYS A 268 -5.29 -44.64 6.19
C CYS A 268 -5.06 -45.13 7.61
N THR A 269 -4.25 -46.18 7.75
CA THR A 269 -3.88 -46.71 9.06
C THR A 269 -3.00 -45.70 9.82
N GLU A 270 -2.93 -45.84 11.14
CA GLU A 270 -2.09 -44.97 11.98
C GLU A 270 -0.61 -45.01 11.51
N GLN A 271 -0.10 -46.19 11.16
CA GLN A 271 1.27 -46.33 10.69
C GLN A 271 1.52 -45.62 9.35
N GLN A 272 0.55 -45.72 8.43
CA GLN A 272 0.59 -45.00 7.15
C GLN A 272 0.48 -43.46 7.36
N ALA A 273 -0.36 -43.03 8.28
CA ALA A 273 -0.51 -41.61 8.61
C ALA A 273 0.78 -41.06 9.24
N ILE A 274 1.45 -41.80 10.12
CA ILE A 274 2.75 -41.44 10.70
C ILE A 274 3.82 -41.33 9.60
N GLU A 275 3.88 -42.28 8.65
CA GLU A 275 4.83 -42.20 7.53
C GLU A 275 4.58 -41.00 6.62
N LYS A 276 3.31 -40.73 6.28
CA LYS A 276 2.92 -39.52 5.53
C LYS A 276 3.31 -38.25 6.26
N LEU A 277 3.07 -38.21 7.57
CA LEU A 277 3.41 -37.06 8.41
C LEU A 277 4.92 -36.83 8.47
N ARG A 278 5.71 -37.93 8.62
CA ARG A 278 7.17 -37.88 8.58
C ARG A 278 7.68 -37.37 7.24
N LYS A 279 7.14 -37.90 6.15
CA LYS A 279 7.50 -37.47 4.80
C LYS A 279 7.18 -35.99 4.59
N ALA A 280 5.98 -35.53 4.94
CA ALA A 280 5.58 -34.12 4.81
C ALA A 280 6.49 -33.20 5.62
N CYS A 281 6.95 -33.62 6.78
CA CYS A 281 7.92 -32.90 7.59
C CYS A 281 9.31 -32.81 6.94
N LEU A 282 9.79 -33.91 6.37
CA LEU A 282 11.05 -33.93 5.62
C LEU A 282 10.99 -33.08 4.35
N ASP A 283 9.84 -33.08 3.68
CA ASP A 283 9.60 -32.24 2.50
C ASP A 283 9.71 -30.72 2.83
N LYS A 284 9.38 -30.31 4.06
CA LYS A 284 9.63 -28.93 4.54
C LYS A 284 11.13 -28.59 4.51
N PHE A 285 12.01 -29.53 4.85
CA PHE A 285 13.45 -29.28 4.80
C PHE A 285 14.03 -29.45 3.40
N ASN A 286 13.64 -30.50 2.68
CA ASN A 286 14.29 -30.90 1.43
C ASN A 286 13.74 -30.17 0.20
N ILE A 287 12.48 -29.75 0.23
CA ILE A 287 11.80 -29.12 -0.89
C ILE A 287 11.56 -27.62 -0.61
N GLU A 288 11.07 -27.31 0.61
CA GLU A 288 10.77 -25.94 0.99
C GLU A 288 11.98 -25.21 1.62
N HIS A 289 13.06 -25.93 1.94
CA HIS A 289 14.30 -25.38 2.52
C HIS A 289 14.08 -24.51 3.76
N VAL A 290 13.10 -24.90 4.62
CA VAL A 290 12.76 -24.12 5.82
C VAL A 290 13.89 -24.01 6.85
N ASN A 291 14.91 -24.81 6.72
CA ASN A 291 16.11 -24.82 7.52
C ASN A 291 17.26 -23.95 6.98
N GLU A 292 17.04 -23.20 5.91
CA GLU A 292 18.03 -22.29 5.37
C GLU A 292 17.65 -20.85 5.69
N ILE A 293 18.63 -19.98 5.87
CA ILE A 293 18.41 -18.54 6.05
C ILE A 293 17.76 -17.98 4.80
N ASN A 294 16.66 -17.28 4.95
CA ASN A 294 16.05 -16.56 3.85
C ASN A 294 17.00 -15.49 3.36
N PHE A 295 17.32 -15.52 2.07
CA PHE A 295 17.97 -14.39 1.47
C PHE A 295 17.13 -13.85 0.32
N ASN A 296 17.04 -12.55 0.26
CA ASN A 296 16.46 -11.81 -0.85
C ASN A 296 17.55 -10.91 -1.42
N LEU A 297 17.78 -11.03 -2.70
CA LEU A 297 18.79 -10.25 -3.40
C LEU A 297 18.12 -9.43 -4.49
N ASN A 298 18.11 -8.12 -4.32
CA ASN A 298 17.69 -7.19 -5.35
C ASN A 298 18.90 -6.82 -6.21
N LEU A 299 18.83 -7.14 -7.49
CA LEU A 299 19.91 -6.95 -8.45
C LEU A 299 19.51 -6.04 -9.59
N ASN A 300 20.44 -5.15 -9.92
CA ASN A 300 20.45 -4.38 -11.16
C ASN A 300 21.70 -4.80 -11.95
N PHE A 301 21.53 -5.27 -13.16
CA PHE A 301 22.66 -5.65 -14.01
C PHE A 301 22.37 -5.37 -15.48
N ILE A 302 23.43 -5.31 -16.27
CA ILE A 302 23.34 -5.12 -17.71
C ILE A 302 23.25 -6.50 -18.37
N GLU A 303 22.21 -6.70 -19.17
CA GLU A 303 22.07 -7.88 -20.02
C GLU A 303 23.01 -7.75 -21.21
N LEU A 304 23.76 -8.81 -21.54
CA LEU A 304 24.75 -8.76 -22.61
C LEU A 304 24.13 -8.53 -24.00
N CYS A 305 22.87 -8.93 -24.19
CA CYS A 305 22.14 -8.63 -25.41
C CYS A 305 21.91 -7.13 -25.67
N ASP A 306 22.07 -6.29 -24.66
CA ASP A 306 21.99 -4.83 -24.78
C ASP A 306 23.37 -4.17 -25.04
N CYS A 307 24.43 -4.97 -25.13
CA CYS A 307 25.80 -4.49 -25.34
C CYS A 307 26.22 -4.66 -26.79
N ILE A 308 26.71 -3.57 -27.37
CA ILE A 308 27.44 -3.56 -28.65
C ILE A 308 28.91 -3.42 -28.30
N ASN A 309 29.77 -4.31 -28.78
CA ASN A 309 31.21 -4.14 -28.55
C ASN A 309 31.79 -3.00 -29.44
N PHE A 310 33.02 -2.54 -29.12
CA PHE A 310 33.68 -1.52 -29.91
C PHE A 310 33.99 -1.92 -31.35
N GLU A 311 33.94 -3.20 -31.69
CA GLU A 311 34.12 -3.75 -33.04
C GLU A 311 32.83 -3.86 -33.81
N GLY A 312 31.67 -3.44 -33.21
CA GLY A 312 30.37 -3.48 -33.84
C GLY A 312 29.69 -4.86 -33.84
N ASN A 313 30.24 -5.84 -33.07
CA ASN A 313 29.59 -7.13 -32.90
C ASN A 313 28.38 -7.00 -31.96
N ASP A 314 27.25 -7.47 -32.42
CA ASP A 314 26.01 -7.57 -31.63
C ASP A 314 26.00 -8.89 -30.88
N TYR A 315 25.80 -8.82 -29.56
CA TYR A 315 25.68 -10.01 -28.70
C TYR A 315 24.23 -10.45 -28.52
N SER A 316 23.29 -9.88 -29.24
CA SER A 316 21.86 -10.24 -29.15
C SER A 316 21.59 -11.73 -29.39
N ASP A 317 22.41 -12.39 -30.21
CA ASP A 317 22.29 -13.81 -30.54
C ASP A 317 22.93 -14.74 -29.48
N ILE A 318 23.76 -14.20 -28.58
CA ILE A 318 24.55 -15.01 -27.65
C ILE A 318 23.82 -15.18 -26.32
N ASN A 319 23.02 -14.20 -25.90
CA ASN A 319 22.29 -14.24 -24.63
C ASN A 319 20.89 -13.70 -24.79
N SER A 320 19.92 -14.55 -24.58
CA SER A 320 18.52 -14.13 -24.42
C SER A 320 18.38 -13.24 -23.17
N ARG A 321 17.41 -12.34 -23.22
CA ARG A 321 16.99 -11.59 -22.03
C ARG A 321 16.55 -12.55 -20.92
N VAL A 322 16.81 -12.17 -19.68
CA VAL A 322 16.25 -12.92 -18.55
C VAL A 322 14.73 -12.79 -18.55
N ALA A 323 14.07 -13.88 -18.26
CA ALA A 323 12.61 -13.93 -18.14
C ALA A 323 12.18 -14.24 -16.70
N MET A 324 10.89 -14.05 -16.44
CA MET A 324 10.30 -14.37 -15.14
C MET A 324 10.46 -15.86 -14.82
N GLY A 325 11.01 -16.16 -13.65
CA GLY A 325 11.24 -17.51 -13.17
C GLY A 325 12.54 -18.16 -13.61
N ASP A 326 13.35 -17.47 -14.42
CA ASP A 326 14.67 -17.98 -14.83
C ASP A 326 15.62 -18.13 -13.64
N THR A 327 16.48 -19.14 -13.73
CA THR A 327 17.59 -19.33 -12.81
C THR A 327 18.87 -18.84 -13.45
N ILE A 328 19.63 -18.03 -12.71
CA ILE A 328 20.88 -17.42 -13.13
C ILE A 328 22.00 -17.71 -12.13
N ASP A 329 23.25 -17.66 -12.58
CA ASP A 329 24.43 -17.82 -11.73
C ASP A 329 24.84 -16.47 -11.14
N VAL A 330 24.76 -16.31 -9.84
CA VAL A 330 25.07 -15.07 -9.13
C VAL A 330 26.42 -15.20 -8.42
N ASN A 331 27.31 -14.23 -8.64
CA ASN A 331 28.60 -14.16 -7.97
C ASN A 331 28.86 -12.75 -7.44
N ILE A 332 28.55 -12.56 -6.16
CA ILE A 332 28.79 -11.31 -5.43
C ILE A 332 29.67 -11.61 -4.23
N LYS A 333 30.97 -11.72 -4.48
CA LYS A 333 31.97 -12.03 -3.43
C LYS A 333 31.89 -11.11 -2.20
N PRO A 334 31.69 -9.79 -2.33
CA PRO A 334 31.56 -8.92 -1.17
C PRO A 334 30.40 -9.28 -0.23
N PHE A 335 29.34 -9.92 -0.74
CA PHE A 335 28.20 -10.37 0.07
C PHE A 335 28.29 -11.85 0.47
N GLY A 336 29.35 -12.56 0.04
CA GLY A 336 29.47 -14.00 0.23
C GLY A 336 28.52 -14.84 -0.63
N VAL A 337 27.81 -14.23 -1.60
CA VAL A 337 26.83 -14.90 -2.45
C VAL A 337 27.53 -15.43 -3.70
N ILE A 338 27.68 -16.76 -3.81
CA ILE A 338 28.18 -17.47 -5.00
C ILE A 338 27.28 -18.67 -5.21
N GLN A 339 26.15 -18.48 -5.88
CA GLN A 339 25.18 -19.56 -6.07
C GLN A 339 24.21 -19.26 -7.20
N LYS A 340 23.45 -20.27 -7.61
CA LYS A 340 22.30 -20.08 -8.48
C LYS A 340 21.16 -19.43 -7.73
N GLY A 341 20.50 -18.47 -8.37
CA GLY A 341 19.34 -17.81 -7.83
C GLY A 341 18.22 -17.76 -8.86
N ARG A 342 16.99 -17.92 -8.41
CA ARG A 342 15.81 -17.86 -9.26
C ARG A 342 15.18 -16.48 -9.18
N ILE A 343 14.81 -15.91 -10.33
CA ILE A 343 14.12 -14.64 -10.43
C ILE A 343 12.64 -14.84 -10.09
N PHE A 344 12.14 -14.19 -9.06
CA PHE A 344 10.74 -14.24 -8.68
C PHE A 344 10.02 -12.90 -8.87
N LYS A 345 10.78 -11.82 -9.06
CA LYS A 345 10.24 -10.52 -9.47
C LYS A 345 11.19 -9.86 -10.48
N LEU A 346 10.60 -9.28 -11.50
CA LEU A 346 11.33 -8.66 -12.61
C LEU A 346 10.72 -7.30 -12.90
N THR A 347 11.58 -6.28 -12.97
CA THR A 347 11.18 -4.94 -13.42
C THR A 347 12.01 -4.55 -14.63
N ARG A 348 11.34 -4.15 -15.70
CA ARG A 348 11.95 -3.81 -16.97
C ARG A 348 11.42 -2.47 -17.49
N ASP A 349 12.27 -1.69 -18.13
CA ASP A 349 11.83 -0.52 -18.88
C ASP A 349 11.10 -0.97 -20.15
N ALA A 350 9.82 -0.70 -20.21
CA ALA A 350 8.99 -1.11 -21.33
C ALA A 350 9.28 -0.33 -22.63
N ILE A 351 9.91 0.83 -22.54
CA ILE A 351 10.28 1.65 -23.71
C ILE A 351 11.51 1.07 -24.39
N THR A 352 12.55 0.79 -23.62
CA THR A 352 13.86 0.33 -24.13
C THR A 352 14.05 -1.17 -24.06
N GLY A 353 13.26 -1.88 -23.25
CA GLY A 353 13.44 -3.29 -22.98
C GLY A 353 14.53 -3.63 -21.97
N ARG A 354 15.25 -2.64 -21.44
CA ARG A 354 16.34 -2.87 -20.51
C ARG A 354 15.85 -3.33 -19.14
N LEU A 355 16.62 -4.21 -18.53
CA LEU A 355 16.40 -4.62 -17.15
C LEU A 355 16.64 -3.42 -16.21
N ILE A 356 15.69 -3.14 -15.34
CA ILE A 356 15.82 -2.18 -14.26
C ILE A 356 16.29 -2.88 -13.00
N SER A 357 15.54 -3.92 -12.57
CA SER A 357 15.90 -4.72 -11.41
C SER A 357 15.27 -6.11 -11.47
N CYS A 358 15.86 -7.04 -10.78
CA CYS A 358 15.24 -8.32 -10.48
C CYS A 358 15.47 -8.70 -9.02
N GLU A 359 14.47 -9.33 -8.43
CA GLU A 359 14.60 -9.94 -7.11
C GLU A 359 14.82 -11.43 -7.26
N ILE A 360 15.86 -11.91 -6.58
CA ILE A 360 16.33 -13.28 -6.65
C ILE A 360 16.38 -13.83 -5.23
N GLY A 361 15.96 -15.05 -5.05
CA GLY A 361 16.08 -15.73 -3.76
C GLY A 361 15.26 -17.02 -3.72
N TYR A 362 15.34 -17.69 -2.61
CA TYR A 362 14.34 -18.67 -2.24
C TYR A 362 13.17 -17.91 -1.61
N LYS A 363 12.06 -17.79 -2.35
CA LYS A 363 10.84 -17.23 -1.79
C LYS A 363 10.16 -18.31 -0.97
N ARG A 364 10.48 -18.42 0.31
CA ARG A 364 9.52 -18.96 1.26
C ARG A 364 8.35 -18.01 1.29
N GLY A 365 7.14 -18.55 1.35
CA GLY A 365 5.87 -17.85 1.26
C GLY A 365 5.99 -16.32 1.47
N ASN A 366 5.44 -15.57 0.57
CA ASN A 366 5.53 -14.11 0.52
C ASN A 366 5.48 -13.46 1.89
N LEU A 367 6.25 -12.36 2.10
CA LEU A 367 5.91 -11.35 3.12
C LEU A 367 4.42 -10.94 2.99
N ALA A 368 3.90 -10.87 1.75
CA ALA A 368 2.46 -10.75 1.49
C ALA A 368 1.67 -11.95 2.00
N ASP A 369 2.15 -13.18 1.88
CA ASP A 369 1.49 -14.38 2.44
C ASP A 369 1.57 -14.38 3.98
N THR A 370 2.65 -13.87 4.55
CA THR A 370 2.80 -13.68 6.00
C THR A 370 1.91 -12.54 6.50
N ILE A 371 1.83 -11.43 5.76
CA ILE A 371 0.92 -10.31 6.04
C ILE A 371 -0.54 -10.76 5.81
N ASN A 372 -0.82 -11.55 4.78
CA ASN A 372 -2.16 -12.07 4.51
C ASN A 372 -2.57 -13.12 5.55
N LYS A 373 -1.67 -14.04 5.95
CA LYS A 373 -1.90 -14.94 7.09
C LYS A 373 -2.09 -14.18 8.41
N ALA A 374 -1.34 -13.11 8.61
CA ALA A 374 -1.55 -12.22 9.75
C ALA A 374 -2.89 -11.47 9.65
N ASN A 375 -3.30 -11.04 8.46
CA ASN A 375 -4.57 -10.39 8.20
C ASN A 375 -5.74 -11.38 8.30
N ASP A 376 -5.61 -12.61 7.78
CA ASP A 376 -6.60 -13.68 7.92
C ASP A 376 -6.78 -14.06 9.41
N LYS A 377 -5.67 -14.14 10.16
CA LYS A 377 -5.72 -14.35 11.62
C LYS A 377 -6.30 -13.15 12.36
N ILE A 378 -6.11 -11.93 11.85
CA ILE A 378 -6.76 -10.71 12.34
C ILE A 378 -8.26 -10.73 12.01
N GLU A 379 -8.68 -11.22 10.83
CA GLU A 379 -10.10 -11.36 10.48
C GLU A 379 -10.77 -12.47 11.30
N GLU A 380 -10.14 -13.62 11.46
CA GLU A 380 -10.63 -14.67 12.37
C GLU A 380 -10.74 -14.17 13.80
N THR A 381 -9.73 -13.43 14.27
CA THR A 381 -9.75 -12.79 15.59
C THR A 381 -10.81 -11.69 15.67
N LYS A 382 -11.06 -10.93 14.60
CA LYS A 382 -12.16 -9.96 14.49
C LYS A 382 -13.51 -10.64 14.55
N ASP A 383 -13.68 -11.76 13.85
CA ASP A 383 -14.94 -12.53 13.87
C ASP A 383 -15.20 -13.16 15.24
N GLU A 384 -14.17 -13.70 15.88
CA GLU A 384 -14.25 -14.16 17.27
C GLU A 384 -14.51 -13.01 18.24
N LEU A 385 -13.82 -11.87 18.05
CA LEU A 385 -14.02 -10.67 18.84
C LEU A 385 -15.43 -10.08 18.63
N SER A 386 -15.93 -10.12 17.41
CA SER A 386 -17.29 -9.69 17.07
C SER A 386 -18.34 -10.60 17.73
N LYS A 387 -18.12 -11.92 17.73
CA LYS A 387 -18.98 -12.87 18.49
C LYS A 387 -18.89 -12.64 19.99
N LYS A 388 -17.69 -12.42 20.53
CA LYS A 388 -17.49 -12.06 21.93
C LYS A 388 -18.10 -10.70 22.27
N ASN A 389 -17.96 -9.69 21.40
CA ASN A 389 -18.58 -8.37 21.56
C ASN A 389 -20.12 -8.45 21.53
N ASN A 390 -20.70 -9.25 20.64
CA ASN A 390 -22.15 -9.46 20.61
C ASN A 390 -22.63 -10.15 21.89
N ASN A 391 -21.89 -11.15 22.38
CA ASN A 391 -22.20 -11.80 23.65
C ASN A 391 -22.00 -10.85 24.85
N LEU A 392 -20.94 -10.01 24.82
CA LEU A 392 -20.72 -8.95 25.81
C LEU A 392 -21.82 -7.89 25.73
N LYS A 393 -22.24 -7.49 24.54
CA LYS A 393 -23.33 -6.52 24.34
C LYS A 393 -24.64 -7.02 24.94
N VAL A 394 -25.02 -8.27 24.68
CA VAL A 394 -26.20 -8.91 25.31
C VAL A 394 -26.05 -9.01 26.83
N THR A 395 -24.81 -9.25 27.32
CA THR A 395 -24.54 -9.31 28.76
C THR A 395 -24.55 -7.91 29.39
N MET A 396 -24.08 -6.90 28.67
CA MET A 396 -24.14 -5.49 29.09
C MET A 396 -25.57 -4.95 29.08
N GLU A 397 -26.36 -5.24 28.05
CA GLU A 397 -27.77 -4.87 27.99
C GLU A 397 -28.55 -5.43 29.19
N LYS A 398 -28.32 -6.73 29.54
CA LYS A 398 -28.90 -7.32 30.76
C LYS A 398 -28.39 -6.69 32.06
N ARG A 399 -27.12 -6.25 32.11
CA ARG A 399 -26.55 -5.51 33.24
C ARG A 399 -27.08 -4.09 33.32
N ASP A 400 -27.21 -3.42 32.16
CA ASP A 400 -27.76 -2.06 32.08
C ASP A 400 -29.23 -2.03 32.53
N GLU A 401 -30.05 -3.02 32.14
CA GLU A 401 -31.41 -3.19 32.67
C GLU A 401 -31.41 -3.40 34.19
N ALA A 402 -30.47 -4.22 34.70
CA ALA A 402 -30.33 -4.45 36.14
C ALA A 402 -29.83 -3.20 36.89
N ILE A 403 -28.90 -2.45 36.29
CA ILE A 403 -28.40 -1.19 36.81
C ILE A 403 -29.49 -0.12 36.78
N GLU A 404 -30.26 -0.02 35.68
CA GLU A 404 -31.37 0.91 35.55
C GLU A 404 -32.44 0.66 36.61
N LEU A 405 -32.74 -0.63 36.87
CA LEU A 405 -33.64 -1.02 37.95
C LEU A 405 -33.06 -0.66 39.32
N SER A 406 -31.76 -0.87 39.54
CA SER A 406 -31.07 -0.53 40.77
C SER A 406 -31.02 0.99 40.98
N VAL A 407 -30.71 1.75 39.92
CA VAL A 407 -30.66 3.23 39.94
C VAL A 407 -32.07 3.80 40.20
N LYS A 408 -33.13 3.25 39.59
CA LYS A 408 -34.50 3.64 39.89
C LYS A 408 -34.88 3.37 41.35
N ASN A 409 -34.43 2.25 41.89
CA ASN A 409 -34.69 1.90 43.32
C ASN A 409 -33.88 2.79 44.26
N GLU A 410 -32.63 3.10 43.90
CA GLU A 410 -31.76 4.02 44.65
C GLU A 410 -32.24 5.46 44.54
N ALA A 411 -32.69 5.90 43.36
CA ALA A 411 -33.28 7.23 43.17
C ALA A 411 -34.54 7.42 44.03
N LYS A 412 -35.41 6.40 44.10
CA LYS A 412 -36.58 6.41 44.98
C LYS A 412 -36.12 6.52 46.46
N ALA A 413 -35.11 5.72 46.84
CA ALA A 413 -34.59 5.75 48.21
C ALA A 413 -33.94 7.11 48.54
N ARG A 414 -33.25 7.75 47.56
CA ARG A 414 -32.64 9.09 47.70
C ARG A 414 -33.68 10.20 47.76
N VAL A 415 -34.76 10.14 46.96
CA VAL A 415 -35.87 11.10 47.03
C VAL A 415 -36.48 11.04 48.42
N THR A 416 -36.72 9.85 48.92
CA THR A 416 -37.24 9.69 50.30
C THR A 416 -36.24 10.17 51.36
N ALA A 417 -34.91 9.98 51.16
CA ALA A 417 -33.87 10.50 52.02
C ALA A 417 -33.68 12.00 51.93
N ILE A 418 -33.87 12.58 50.72
CA ILE A 418 -33.81 14.03 50.48
C ILE A 418 -35.02 14.72 51.09
N GLU A 419 -36.22 14.17 50.95
CA GLU A 419 -37.42 14.68 51.65
C GLU A 419 -37.26 14.69 53.18
N ILE A 420 -36.52 13.70 53.72
CA ILE A 420 -36.19 13.64 55.14
C ILE A 420 -35.08 14.65 55.50
N LEU A 421 -34.13 14.93 54.56
CA LEU A 421 -33.03 15.88 54.74
C LEU A 421 -33.42 17.32 54.48
N ASP A 422 -34.35 17.57 53.54
CA ASP A 422 -34.86 18.92 53.27
C ASP A 422 -35.52 19.54 54.51
N GLY A 423 -36.23 18.73 55.32
CA GLY A 423 -36.68 19.16 56.62
C GLY A 423 -35.56 19.40 57.69
N LYS A 424 -34.31 19.07 57.36
CA LYS A 424 -33.16 19.27 58.30
C LYS A 424 -32.12 20.26 57.75
N ILE A 425 -32.14 20.65 56.50
CA ILE A 425 -31.16 21.54 55.86
C ILE A 425 -31.66 23.00 55.92
N GLU A 426 -32.97 23.24 55.92
CA GLU A 426 -33.50 24.60 56.16
C GLU A 426 -33.03 25.23 57.50
N GLU A 427 -32.44 24.43 58.39
CA GLU A 427 -31.93 24.88 59.68
C GLU A 427 -30.43 25.25 59.70
N LYS A 428 -29.61 25.00 58.64
CA LYS A 428 -28.14 25.03 58.80
C LYS A 428 -27.25 25.68 57.77
N VAL A 429 -27.73 26.24 56.66
CA VAL A 429 -26.85 26.94 55.72
C VAL A 429 -27.48 28.27 55.24
N SER A 430 -27.02 29.36 55.78
CA SER A 430 -27.40 30.71 55.30
C SER A 430 -26.70 31.01 53.96
N GLU A 431 -27.38 31.72 53.09
CA GLU A 431 -26.91 32.16 51.76
C GLU A 431 -25.62 32.98 51.83
N ASP A 432 -25.28 33.56 53.00
CA ASP A 432 -24.08 34.32 53.28
C ASP A 432 -22.79 33.45 53.35
N ASP A 433 -22.86 32.20 53.81
CA ASP A 433 -21.68 31.33 53.92
C ASP A 433 -21.22 30.81 52.56
N PHE A 434 -22.14 30.62 51.60
CA PHE A 434 -21.81 30.18 50.26
C PHE A 434 -21.25 31.32 49.39
N SER A 435 -21.71 32.54 49.58
CA SER A 435 -21.20 33.74 48.90
C SER A 435 -19.76 34.03 49.37
N THR A 436 -19.49 33.90 50.65
CA THR A 436 -18.16 34.10 51.27
C THR A 436 -17.14 33.07 50.73
N TYR A 437 -17.55 31.79 50.52
CA TYR A 437 -16.67 30.77 49.96
C TYR A 437 -16.36 31.04 48.49
N ARG A 438 -17.33 31.50 47.70
CA ARG A 438 -17.12 31.93 46.31
C ARG A 438 -16.19 33.13 46.17
N GLU A 439 -16.32 34.13 47.06
CA GLU A 439 -15.44 35.29 47.06
C GLU A 439 -14.01 34.95 47.50
N GLN A 440 -13.85 34.10 48.52
CA GLN A 440 -12.53 33.60 48.94
C GLN A 440 -11.83 32.78 47.88
N THR A 441 -12.57 31.91 47.16
CA THR A 441 -12.02 31.11 46.06
C THR A 441 -11.62 32.00 44.89
N ALA A 442 -12.44 32.99 44.53
CA ALA A 442 -12.14 33.96 43.47
C ALA A 442 -10.93 34.84 43.84
N LYS A 443 -10.77 35.17 45.13
CA LYS A 443 -9.63 35.92 45.64
C LYS A 443 -8.34 35.13 45.62
N VAL A 444 -8.35 33.84 45.97
CA VAL A 444 -7.20 32.94 45.90
C VAL A 444 -6.75 32.69 44.46
N ILE A 445 -7.68 32.65 43.53
CA ILE A 445 -7.38 32.57 42.08
C ILE A 445 -6.77 33.86 41.56
N ARG A 446 -7.24 35.05 42.03
CA ARG A 446 -6.66 36.34 41.67
C ARG A 446 -5.30 36.59 42.28
N GLU A 447 -5.03 36.12 43.51
CA GLU A 447 -3.75 36.27 44.20
C GLU A 447 -2.65 35.33 43.66
N LYS A 448 -3.02 34.26 42.95
CA LYS A 448 -2.05 33.38 42.27
C LYS A 448 -1.65 33.85 40.86
N VAL A 449 -2.28 34.91 40.38
CA VAL A 449 -1.95 35.56 39.11
C VAL A 449 -1.49 36.98 39.44
N SER A 450 -0.21 37.11 39.90
CA SER A 450 0.36 38.40 40.24
C SER A 450 0.56 39.26 39.01
N GLU A 451 0.28 40.56 39.17
CA GLU A 451 0.55 41.63 38.18
C GLU A 451 2.02 41.56 37.74
N GLY A 452 2.27 41.24 36.49
CA GLY A 452 3.59 41.31 35.85
C GLY A 452 4.03 40.08 35.09
N ASP A 453 3.47 38.89 35.33
CA ASP A 453 3.78 37.72 34.60
C ASP A 453 2.72 37.43 33.53
N PHE A 454 3.16 37.26 32.27
CA PHE A 454 2.34 36.80 31.17
C PHE A 454 1.71 35.45 31.50
N SER A 455 0.48 35.43 31.98
CA SER A 455 -0.26 34.20 32.21
C SER A 455 -0.81 33.69 30.89
N ALA A 456 -0.10 32.79 30.25
CA ALA A 456 -0.64 31.99 29.15
C ALA A 456 -1.48 30.86 29.71
N LEU A 457 -2.79 30.90 29.50
CA LEU A 457 -3.65 29.74 29.74
C LEU A 457 -3.52 28.81 28.54
N VAL A 458 -2.91 27.64 28.74
CA VAL A 458 -2.87 26.56 27.73
C VAL A 458 -3.96 25.57 28.06
N GLU A 459 -5.06 25.63 27.33
CA GLU A 459 -6.12 24.64 27.42
C GLU A 459 -5.88 23.57 26.33
N LYS A 460 -5.55 22.36 26.77
CA LYS A 460 -5.32 21.21 25.89
C LYS A 460 -6.56 20.32 25.92
N ASN A 461 -7.25 20.26 24.81
CA ASN A 461 -8.29 19.26 24.59
C ASN A 461 -7.80 18.21 23.55
N ALA A 462 -8.58 17.16 23.34
CA ALA A 462 -8.20 16.03 22.44
C ALA A 462 -8.03 16.43 20.96
N LYS A 463 -8.36 17.65 20.56
CA LYS A 463 -8.36 18.10 19.16
C LYS A 463 -7.60 19.40 18.89
N SER A 464 -7.33 20.20 19.92
CA SER A 464 -6.69 21.50 19.74
C SER A 464 -5.93 21.96 20.98
N VAL A 465 -4.99 22.89 20.78
CA VAL A 465 -4.31 23.62 21.86
C VAL A 465 -4.67 25.07 21.72
N LEU A 466 -5.32 25.62 22.74
CA LEU A 466 -5.64 27.04 22.84
C LEU A 466 -4.62 27.75 23.71
N ILE A 467 -3.94 28.75 23.17
CA ILE A 467 -3.10 29.67 23.92
C ILE A 467 -3.81 31.01 23.95
N ALA A 468 -4.37 31.38 25.11
CA ALA A 468 -5.02 32.65 25.32
C ALA A 468 -4.08 33.60 26.07
N ILE A 469 -3.78 34.74 25.46
CA ILE A 469 -3.06 35.86 26.11
C ILE A 469 -4.07 36.92 26.43
N LYS A 470 -4.28 37.18 27.72
CA LYS A 470 -5.31 38.08 28.21
C LYS A 470 -4.79 39.52 28.19
N ASN A 471 -5.27 40.31 27.26
CA ASN A 471 -5.36 41.77 27.31
C ASN A 471 -6.76 42.17 26.87
N GLU A 472 -7.14 43.42 27.02
CA GLU A 472 -8.51 43.96 26.84
C GLU A 472 -9.28 43.57 25.57
N THR A 473 -8.62 42.87 24.63
CA THR A 473 -9.21 42.20 23.49
C THR A 473 -8.75 40.73 23.48
N GLU A 474 -9.68 39.81 23.55
CA GLU A 474 -9.36 38.35 23.50
C GLU A 474 -8.61 38.00 22.22
N MET A 475 -7.31 37.77 22.33
CA MET A 475 -6.48 37.19 21.27
C MET A 475 -6.33 35.71 21.52
N ASN A 476 -6.75 34.88 20.59
CA ASN A 476 -6.65 33.43 20.69
C ASN A 476 -5.74 32.88 19.59
N VAL A 477 -4.84 31.96 19.96
CA VAL A 477 -4.06 31.15 19.02
C VAL A 477 -4.47 29.70 19.20
N ILE A 478 -5.00 29.11 18.15
CA ILE A 478 -5.53 27.74 18.14
C ILE A 478 -4.65 26.89 17.23
N PHE A 479 -4.20 25.73 17.69
CA PHE A 479 -3.55 24.71 16.89
C PHE A 479 -4.46 23.48 16.86
N ASP A 480 -4.86 23.06 15.67
CA ASP A 480 -5.73 21.90 15.46
C ASP A 480 -5.32 21.11 14.22
N SER A 481 -6.14 20.16 13.80
CA SER A 481 -5.87 19.34 12.59
C SER A 481 -5.91 20.14 11.29
N GLU A 482 -6.46 21.34 11.27
CA GLU A 482 -6.53 22.23 10.10
C GLU A 482 -5.33 23.18 10.05
N GLY A 483 -4.62 23.37 11.17
CA GLY A 483 -3.42 24.18 11.25
C GLY A 483 -3.37 25.13 12.43
N GLN A 484 -2.88 26.35 12.19
CA GLN A 484 -2.78 27.41 13.18
C GLN A 484 -3.76 28.54 12.86
N THR A 485 -4.66 28.84 13.79
CA THR A 485 -5.60 29.97 13.68
C THR A 485 -5.27 31.03 14.72
N ILE A 486 -5.13 32.29 14.28
CA ILE A 486 -4.92 33.44 15.16
C ILE A 486 -6.14 34.37 15.03
N LYS A 487 -6.92 34.53 16.12
CA LYS A 487 -8.05 35.44 16.20
C LYS A 487 -7.65 36.73 16.90
N ASN A 488 -8.00 37.87 16.32
CA ASN A 488 -7.74 39.22 16.86
C ASN A 488 -6.25 39.51 17.13
N GLY A 489 -5.35 38.90 16.38
CA GLY A 489 -3.91 39.05 16.52
C GLY A 489 -3.19 39.16 15.17
N ALA A 490 -1.89 39.34 15.24
CA ALA A 490 -0.99 39.30 14.09
C ALA A 490 0.06 38.19 14.30
N LEU A 491 0.41 37.50 13.22
CA LEU A 491 1.59 36.63 13.22
C LEU A 491 2.81 37.44 12.76
N ILE A 492 3.83 37.53 13.61
CA ILE A 492 5.05 38.26 13.31
C ILE A 492 6.21 37.28 13.39
N VAL A 493 6.95 37.10 12.29
CA VAL A 493 8.18 36.32 12.24
C VAL A 493 9.36 37.30 12.24
N LYS A 494 10.33 37.07 13.12
CA LYS A 494 11.51 37.91 13.29
C LYS A 494 12.78 37.09 13.04
N ASP A 495 13.83 37.76 12.58
CA ASP A 495 15.16 37.19 12.50
C ASP A 495 15.82 37.05 13.90
N SER A 496 17.01 36.48 13.94
CA SER A 496 17.78 36.32 15.18
C SER A 496 18.22 37.64 15.82
N LYS A 497 18.13 38.75 15.11
CA LYS A 497 18.45 40.11 15.59
C LYS A 497 17.20 40.88 16.01
N GLY A 498 16.01 40.27 15.89
CA GLY A 498 14.74 40.90 16.28
C GLY A 498 14.05 41.72 15.20
N ASN A 499 14.59 41.78 13.98
CA ASN A 499 13.95 42.46 12.87
C ASN A 499 12.76 41.64 12.33
N THR A 500 11.67 42.31 11.97
CA THR A 500 10.50 41.62 11.41
C THR A 500 10.75 41.29 9.95
N ILE A 501 10.74 39.98 9.63
CA ILE A 501 10.92 39.46 8.27
C ILE A 501 9.57 39.12 7.60
N MET A 502 8.54 38.82 8.37
CA MET A 502 7.18 38.55 7.87
C MET A 502 6.15 38.97 8.91
N ARG A 503 5.05 39.53 8.46
CA ARG A 503 3.93 39.94 9.31
C ARG A 503 2.60 39.74 8.60
N PHE A 504 1.70 38.97 9.20
CA PHE A 504 0.29 38.89 8.83
C PHE A 504 -0.49 39.76 9.81
N ASN A 505 -1.03 40.85 9.33
CA ASN A 505 -1.76 41.79 10.17
C ASN A 505 -3.21 41.33 10.40
N LYS A 506 -3.83 41.82 11.44
CA LYS A 506 -5.25 41.52 11.77
C LYS A 506 -6.25 42.09 10.75
N ASP A 507 -5.86 43.03 9.92
CA ASP A 507 -6.64 43.65 8.85
C ASP A 507 -6.55 42.89 7.52
N GLY A 508 -5.83 41.71 7.50
CA GLY A 508 -5.67 40.90 6.32
C GLY A 508 -4.48 41.26 5.45
N THR A 509 -3.76 42.34 5.78
CA THR A 509 -2.55 42.70 5.02
C THR A 509 -1.34 41.85 5.40
N VAL A 510 -0.46 41.54 4.44
CA VAL A 510 0.76 40.77 4.63
C VAL A 510 1.97 41.63 4.29
N GLY A 511 2.84 41.86 5.27
CA GLY A 511 4.13 42.50 5.06
C GLY A 511 5.27 41.45 5.05
N VAL A 512 6.15 41.48 4.05
CA VAL A 512 7.32 40.59 3.92
C VAL A 512 8.49 41.48 3.55
N GLN A 513 9.65 41.24 4.20
CA GLN A 513 10.87 42.00 3.93
C GLN A 513 11.53 41.54 2.62
N ASP A 514 11.64 40.23 2.43
CA ASP A 514 12.17 39.63 1.22
C ASP A 514 11.38 38.37 0.87
N ILE A 515 11.08 38.16 -0.41
CA ILE A 515 10.45 36.93 -0.91
C ILE A 515 11.41 36.23 -1.86
N GLU A 516 11.99 35.09 -1.46
CA GLU A 516 12.71 34.20 -2.32
C GLU A 516 11.77 33.11 -2.85
N VAL A 517 11.55 33.06 -4.17
CA VAL A 517 10.78 32.00 -4.81
C VAL A 517 11.73 30.85 -5.14
N ILE A 518 11.78 29.87 -4.25
CA ILE A 518 12.70 28.71 -4.34
C ILE A 518 12.37 27.78 -5.51
N LYS A 519 11.15 27.81 -6.06
CA LYS A 519 10.74 27.05 -7.25
C LYS A 519 10.27 27.97 -8.36
N ARG A 520 10.94 27.89 -9.50
CA ARG A 520 10.57 28.58 -10.75
C ARG A 520 9.35 27.96 -11.45
N ASP A 521 8.34 27.55 -10.71
CA ASP A 521 7.18 26.93 -11.30
C ASP A 521 6.06 27.94 -11.47
N LYS A 522 5.67 28.16 -12.73
CA LYS A 522 4.65 29.11 -13.20
C LYS A 522 3.27 28.93 -12.54
N TYR A 523 3.08 27.83 -11.79
CA TYR A 523 1.82 27.44 -11.15
C TYR A 523 1.96 27.25 -9.62
N SER A 524 2.95 27.88 -9.00
CA SER A 524 3.14 27.78 -7.55
C SER A 524 1.90 28.28 -6.78
N ALA A 525 1.71 27.78 -5.56
CA ALA A 525 0.62 28.23 -4.67
C ALA A 525 0.70 29.75 -4.43
N LEU A 526 1.92 30.30 -4.40
CA LEU A 526 2.17 31.74 -4.27
C LEU A 526 1.56 32.53 -5.44
N TYR A 527 1.75 32.07 -6.69
CA TYR A 527 1.17 32.71 -7.87
C TYR A 527 -0.35 32.77 -7.81
N ARG A 528 -1.01 31.68 -7.40
CA ARG A 528 -2.47 31.65 -7.24
C ARG A 528 -2.96 32.50 -6.08
N THR A 529 -2.17 32.60 -5.02
CA THR A 529 -2.50 33.47 -3.88
C THR A 529 -2.35 34.92 -4.26
N LEU A 530 -1.30 35.29 -4.99
CA LEU A 530 -1.06 36.64 -5.47
C LEU A 530 -2.07 37.10 -6.53
N SER A 531 -2.53 36.19 -7.41
CA SER A 531 -3.56 36.51 -8.42
C SER A 531 -4.96 36.73 -7.86
N ASN A 532 -5.19 36.38 -6.59
CA ASN A 532 -6.44 36.63 -5.88
C ASN A 532 -6.38 37.87 -4.96
N MET A 533 -5.29 38.62 -5.00
CA MET A 533 -5.14 39.88 -4.25
C MET A 533 -5.51 41.07 -5.12
N ASP A 534 -6.26 42.03 -4.58
CA ASP A 534 -6.67 43.23 -5.30
C ASP A 534 -5.48 44.15 -5.61
N GLU A 535 -4.46 44.21 -4.73
CA GLU A 535 -3.24 44.99 -4.91
C GLU A 535 -2.02 44.30 -4.25
N LEU A 536 -0.86 44.31 -4.95
CA LEU A 536 0.42 43.87 -4.43
C LEU A 536 1.48 44.95 -4.60
N TRP A 537 2.02 45.45 -3.50
CA TRP A 537 2.99 46.55 -3.48
C TRP A 537 4.40 45.99 -3.29
N PHE A 538 5.32 46.26 -4.26
CA PHE A 538 6.74 45.98 -4.12
C PHE A 538 7.52 47.29 -3.92
N ARG A 539 8.24 47.42 -2.82
CA ARG A 539 9.23 48.46 -2.62
C ARG A 539 10.62 47.96 -3.05
N ASP A 540 11.36 48.81 -3.73
CA ASP A 540 12.77 48.58 -4.11
C ASP A 540 13.04 47.67 -5.30
N VAL A 541 12.10 47.54 -6.23
CA VAL A 541 12.35 46.83 -7.52
C VAL A 541 12.67 47.84 -8.65
N GLY A 542 12.87 49.12 -8.33
CA GLY A 542 13.04 50.20 -9.33
C GLY A 542 11.74 50.56 -10.07
N ILE A 543 10.61 50.08 -9.58
CA ILE A 543 9.26 50.33 -10.07
C ILE A 543 8.42 50.69 -8.86
N ASP A 544 7.87 51.89 -8.82
CA ASP A 544 7.19 52.42 -7.63
C ASP A 544 5.92 51.66 -7.26
N HIS A 545 5.20 51.10 -8.23
CA HIS A 545 3.97 50.33 -7.95
C HIS A 545 3.69 49.27 -9.02
N LEU A 546 3.56 48.00 -8.60
CA LEU A 546 3.02 46.91 -9.41
C LEU A 546 1.63 46.56 -8.88
N VAL A 547 0.59 46.72 -9.69
CA VAL A 547 -0.82 46.53 -9.31
C VAL A 547 -1.39 45.35 -10.11
N ILE A 548 -2.12 44.48 -9.46
CA ILE A 548 -2.90 43.41 -10.10
C ILE A 548 -4.37 43.85 -10.05
N GLU A 549 -4.94 44.13 -11.20
CA GLU A 549 -6.33 44.56 -11.33
C GLU A 549 -6.99 43.76 -12.47
N ASN A 550 -8.14 43.13 -12.23
CA ASN A 550 -8.86 42.33 -13.22
C ASN A 550 -7.99 41.25 -13.93
N ASP A 551 -7.24 40.49 -13.18
CA ASP A 551 -6.33 39.43 -13.67
C ASP A 551 -5.16 39.90 -14.55
N ALA A 552 -4.86 41.18 -14.57
CA ALA A 552 -3.73 41.76 -15.30
C ALA A 552 -2.77 42.53 -14.37
N PHE A 553 -1.48 42.51 -14.71
CA PHE A 553 -0.43 43.23 -14.00
C PHE A 553 -0.28 44.63 -14.62
N TYR A 554 -0.37 45.65 -13.80
CA TYR A 554 -0.16 47.05 -14.21
C TYR A 554 0.98 47.66 -13.40
N ILE A 555 1.79 48.47 -14.08
CA ILE A 555 2.78 49.31 -13.43
C ILE A 555 2.16 50.72 -13.33
N LYS A 556 1.93 51.20 -12.11
CA LYS A 556 1.49 52.59 -11.87
C LYS A 556 2.73 53.44 -11.68
N ASP A 557 2.89 54.43 -12.51
CA ASP A 557 3.86 55.51 -12.38
C ASP A 557 3.15 56.73 -11.78
N ASP A 558 3.65 57.20 -10.63
CA ASP A 558 3.07 58.35 -9.91
C ASP A 558 3.13 59.66 -10.70
N ASP A 559 4.08 59.78 -11.67
CA ASP A 559 4.23 60.99 -12.47
C ASP A 559 3.19 61.13 -13.60
N PHE A 560 2.54 60.02 -14.02
CA PHE A 560 1.62 60.02 -15.16
C PHE A 560 0.16 59.65 -14.87
N GLY A 561 -0.16 59.17 -13.69
CA GLY A 561 -1.54 58.87 -13.28
C GLY A 561 -2.27 57.82 -14.10
N LYS A 562 -1.55 57.04 -14.95
CA LYS A 562 -2.09 55.97 -15.78
C LYS A 562 -1.32 54.67 -15.56
N GLY A 563 -2.05 53.62 -15.24
CA GLY A 563 -1.47 52.29 -15.19
C GLY A 563 -1.21 51.77 -16.63
N TYR A 564 -0.06 51.15 -16.85
CA TYR A 564 0.29 50.46 -18.09
C TYR A 564 0.23 48.95 -17.89
N ASP A 565 -0.41 48.24 -18.83
CA ASP A 565 -0.35 46.79 -18.90
C ASP A 565 1.15 46.36 -19.00
N LEU A 566 1.57 45.43 -18.18
CA LEU A 566 2.94 44.90 -18.14
C LEU A 566 3.46 44.53 -19.54
N LYS A 567 2.60 44.00 -20.42
CA LYS A 567 2.94 43.70 -21.80
C LYS A 567 3.24 44.94 -22.62
N HIS A 568 2.56 46.03 -22.39
CA HIS A 568 2.79 47.33 -23.03
C HIS A 568 4.09 47.97 -22.50
N PHE A 569 4.31 47.91 -21.19
CA PHE A 569 5.55 48.38 -20.55
C PHE A 569 6.78 47.61 -21.07
N ILE A 570 6.74 46.31 -21.11
CA ILE A 570 7.85 45.50 -21.64
C ILE A 570 8.15 45.86 -23.11
N ARG A 571 7.12 46.10 -23.92
CA ARG A 571 7.30 46.54 -25.31
C ARG A 571 7.92 47.93 -25.41
N MET A 572 7.55 48.88 -24.53
CA MET A 572 8.18 50.18 -24.47
C MET A 572 9.65 50.09 -24.13
N VAL A 573 10.01 49.35 -23.06
CA VAL A 573 11.41 49.16 -22.66
C VAL A 573 12.23 48.48 -23.76
N LEU A 574 11.72 47.45 -24.40
CA LEU A 574 12.41 46.75 -25.49
C LEU A 574 12.61 47.65 -26.74
N LYS A 575 11.67 48.60 -26.95
CA LYS A 575 11.77 49.55 -28.05
C LYS A 575 12.77 50.67 -27.74
N ASP A 576 12.82 51.16 -26.49
CA ASP A 576 13.78 52.19 -26.05
C ASP A 576 15.22 51.65 -26.01
N GLU A 577 15.36 50.36 -25.69
CA GLU A 577 16.66 49.64 -25.73
C GLU A 577 17.06 49.18 -27.17
N GLY A 578 16.20 49.42 -28.17
CA GLY A 578 16.48 49.07 -29.56
C GLY A 578 16.49 47.56 -29.85
N LEU A 579 15.78 46.80 -29.00
CA LEU A 579 15.74 45.32 -29.11
C LEU A 579 14.55 44.83 -29.94
N ILE A 580 13.53 45.68 -30.25
CA ILE A 580 12.41 45.42 -31.17
C ILE A 580 12.04 46.67 -31.97
#